data_e33bec8df8d929ac312cca588f98af43
#
_entry.id   e33bec8df8d929ac312cca588f98af43
#
_cell.length_a   1.000
_cell.length_b   1.000
_cell.length_c   1.000
_cell.angle_alpha   90.00
_cell.angle_beta   90.00
_cell.angle_gamma   90.00
#
_symmetry.space_group_name_H-M   'P 1'
#
loop_
_entity.id
_entity.type
_entity.pdbx_description
1 polymer ?
#
loop_
_entity_poly.entity_id
_entity_poly.type
_entity_poly.pdbx_seq_one_letter_code
_entity_poly.pdbx_strand_id
1 'polypeptide(L)'
;MESTQTPSAESIHIELERVLASAPFANSNRSQRFLRFVVENSLHDRDERLKEYAIAVDVFERDPSYDPSVDATVRVEAGRLRSRLRDYYAAEGRNDPVVIDISKGGYRATFRRQSVSVDGATTPLDRPSGTIETRMPVDQPRWRKLALLALAGIVLIAAMGGVALWKERTHSTMSAGNGQKVLAVFPFANQTGGNTNSYLTEGITESLIRQFSQIPGLRVISRAAADHVNMQNAAKELGVGYLLTGTLAHSVDGRLVLNTELSDAKNGTVLRSNQYIPDEADLRPIQADIVRDAVKGLSISLDTSQAAGAQRPLTSSPAAFQSFLRGEAAARLRDDPGNLHEAIHDFEEAVRLDPSFAFAYSSMAEGHLVLGIYYEAPHDHMPLARQYAQRALALDPSMHHAHGILGLVDLLYDWNLPLAQSELEEADTRSNAIWQLACTAHLLSINGRYRHAEEDLENMLEFDPHSGMLIAELGCVKYYSGHYDDSIRYYQQALSLDPRSVLAYWGMGRSLAREERYKEALEDLRRFKKLNGFEPTIITAEIGFTEAASGDRPAAMQVLKQLQEESKHAYVDPYLLAVVYLGLKDRENTYAWLDRAYQARSPFLISIATDPKWSVWRGDTRFEALWKRMTTEA
;
A
#
# COMPACT_ATOMS: atom_id res chain seq x y z
N MET A 1 5.92 -43.96 10.67
CA MET A 1 5.11 -43.86 9.43
C MET A 1 3.65 -43.88 9.89
N GLU A 2 3.10 -42.69 10.20
CA GLU A 2 1.68 -42.56 10.51
C GLU A 2 0.90 -42.49 9.19
N SER A 3 -0.03 -43.45 9.03
CA SER A 3 -0.94 -43.49 7.89
C SER A 3 -1.96 -42.34 8.02
N THR A 4 -1.78 -41.31 7.24
CA THR A 4 -2.75 -40.22 7.06
C THR A 4 -3.99 -40.82 6.37
N GLN A 5 -4.97 -41.28 7.16
CA GLN A 5 -6.27 -41.72 6.62
C GLN A 5 -7.00 -40.51 6.03
N THR A 6 -7.23 -40.52 4.73
CA THR A 6 -8.06 -39.53 4.03
C THR A 6 -9.45 -39.48 4.67
N PRO A 7 -10.03 -38.29 4.96
CA PRO A 7 -11.39 -38.19 5.49
C PRO A 7 -12.42 -38.85 4.55
N SER A 8 -13.53 -39.35 5.12
CA SER A 8 -14.61 -39.88 4.29
C SER A 8 -15.32 -38.77 3.49
N ALA A 9 -15.91 -39.11 2.34
CA ALA A 9 -16.65 -38.15 1.53
C ALA A 9 -17.76 -37.43 2.32
N GLU A 10 -18.44 -38.18 3.20
CA GLU A 10 -19.48 -37.61 4.08
C GLU A 10 -18.92 -36.58 5.05
N SER A 11 -17.75 -36.84 5.67
CA SER A 11 -17.07 -35.89 6.56
C SER A 11 -16.65 -34.64 5.83
N ILE A 12 -16.23 -34.77 4.57
CA ILE A 12 -15.84 -33.65 3.72
C ILE A 12 -17.05 -32.79 3.34
N HIS A 13 -18.20 -33.39 3.05
CA HIS A 13 -19.44 -32.66 2.77
C HIS A 13 -19.95 -31.89 3.98
N ILE A 14 -19.89 -32.47 5.18
CA ILE A 14 -20.28 -31.80 6.43
C ILE A 14 -19.37 -30.58 6.64
N GLU A 15 -18.07 -30.73 6.42
CA GLU A 15 -17.11 -29.65 6.53
C GLU A 15 -17.36 -28.56 5.48
N LEU A 16 -17.61 -28.92 4.23
CA LEU A 16 -17.95 -27.99 3.17
C LEU A 16 -19.13 -27.09 3.54
N GLU A 17 -20.25 -27.70 4.02
CA GLU A 17 -21.42 -26.91 4.41
C GLU A 17 -21.13 -25.98 5.60
N ARG A 18 -20.27 -26.40 6.54
CA ARG A 18 -19.82 -25.57 7.66
C ARG A 18 -19.01 -24.37 7.17
N VAL A 19 -18.04 -24.61 6.29
CA VAL A 19 -17.25 -23.55 5.66
C VAL A 19 -18.14 -22.56 4.91
N LEU A 20 -19.07 -23.04 4.09
CA LEU A 20 -19.97 -22.21 3.31
C LEU A 20 -20.92 -21.35 4.17
N ALA A 21 -21.29 -21.82 5.37
CA ALA A 21 -22.13 -21.08 6.31
C ALA A 21 -21.34 -20.07 7.17
N SER A 22 -20.01 -20.11 7.14
CA SER A 22 -19.14 -19.27 7.98
C SER A 22 -19.09 -17.80 7.54
N ALA A 23 -18.68 -16.90 8.45
CA ALA A 23 -18.59 -15.47 8.19
C ALA A 23 -17.72 -15.12 6.94
N PRO A 24 -16.55 -15.75 6.69
CA PRO A 24 -15.75 -15.50 5.49
C PRO A 24 -16.47 -15.81 4.17
N PHE A 25 -17.50 -16.68 4.18
CA PHE A 25 -18.21 -17.12 2.98
C PHE A 25 -19.66 -16.62 2.88
N ALA A 26 -20.30 -16.23 4.00
CA ALA A 26 -21.72 -15.92 4.08
C ALA A 26 -22.20 -14.85 3.07
N ASN A 27 -21.37 -13.88 2.78
CA ASN A 27 -21.71 -12.73 1.91
C ASN A 27 -21.15 -12.86 0.47
N SER A 28 -20.74 -14.06 0.04
CA SER A 28 -20.12 -14.23 -1.29
C SER A 28 -20.64 -15.48 -2.01
N ASN A 29 -21.80 -15.37 -2.64
CA ASN A 29 -22.37 -16.43 -3.47
C ASN A 29 -21.39 -16.97 -4.52
N ARG A 30 -20.54 -16.11 -5.05
CA ARG A 30 -19.53 -16.46 -6.05
C ARG A 30 -18.46 -17.39 -5.49
N SER A 31 -17.90 -17.07 -4.32
CA SER A 31 -16.92 -17.95 -3.65
C SER A 31 -17.55 -19.23 -3.13
N GLN A 32 -18.81 -19.20 -2.68
CA GLN A 32 -19.54 -20.39 -2.28
C GLN A 32 -19.73 -21.36 -3.45
N ARG A 33 -20.19 -20.86 -4.61
CA ARG A 33 -20.33 -21.66 -5.84
C ARG A 33 -18.99 -22.26 -6.27
N PHE A 34 -17.93 -21.47 -6.20
CA PHE A 34 -16.59 -21.90 -6.60
C PHE A 34 -16.05 -22.98 -5.65
N LEU A 35 -16.13 -22.81 -4.34
CA LEU A 35 -15.68 -23.80 -3.38
C LEU A 35 -16.46 -25.12 -3.54
N ARG A 36 -17.79 -25.05 -3.64
CA ARG A 36 -18.63 -26.22 -3.87
C ARG A 36 -18.22 -26.97 -5.13
N PHE A 37 -18.08 -26.27 -6.23
CA PHE A 37 -17.68 -26.85 -7.52
C PHE A 37 -16.31 -27.56 -7.43
N VAL A 38 -15.32 -26.91 -6.80
CA VAL A 38 -13.97 -27.47 -6.66
C VAL A 38 -13.97 -28.70 -5.77
N VAL A 39 -14.64 -28.66 -4.62
CA VAL A 39 -14.72 -29.81 -3.68
C VAL A 39 -15.42 -30.98 -4.31
N GLU A 40 -16.59 -30.78 -4.94
CA GLU A 40 -17.35 -31.85 -5.57
C GLU A 40 -16.60 -32.51 -6.72
N ASN A 41 -15.96 -31.74 -7.59
CA ASN A 41 -15.19 -32.31 -8.70
C ASN A 41 -13.89 -32.98 -8.21
N SER A 42 -13.27 -32.49 -7.12
CA SER A 42 -12.13 -33.16 -6.50
C SER A 42 -12.47 -34.48 -5.84
N LEU A 43 -13.65 -34.59 -5.23
CA LEU A 43 -14.16 -35.85 -4.63
C LEU A 43 -14.47 -36.94 -5.66
N HIS A 44 -14.83 -36.53 -6.88
CA HIS A 44 -15.20 -37.48 -7.95
C HIS A 44 -14.06 -37.67 -8.98
N ASP A 45 -12.84 -37.23 -8.69
CA ASP A 45 -11.66 -37.30 -9.57
C ASP A 45 -11.89 -36.73 -10.99
N ARG A 46 -12.70 -35.67 -11.10
CA ARG A 46 -13.03 -35.02 -12.37
C ARG A 46 -12.04 -33.89 -12.67
N ASP A 47 -10.76 -34.21 -12.81
CA ASP A 47 -9.69 -33.24 -12.99
C ASP A 47 -9.84 -32.35 -14.25
N GLU A 48 -10.50 -32.86 -15.29
CA GLU A 48 -10.77 -32.07 -16.50
C GLU A 48 -11.70 -30.88 -16.24
N ARG A 49 -12.61 -30.96 -15.26
CA ARG A 49 -13.47 -29.86 -14.85
C ARG A 49 -12.78 -28.87 -13.92
N LEU A 50 -11.63 -29.24 -13.37
CA LEU A 50 -10.79 -28.37 -12.54
C LEU A 50 -9.75 -27.58 -13.35
N LYS A 51 -9.88 -27.57 -14.69
CA LYS A 51 -9.09 -26.67 -15.55
C LYS A 51 -9.69 -25.26 -15.56
N GLU A 52 -8.85 -24.26 -15.71
CA GLU A 52 -9.23 -22.85 -15.65
C GLU A 52 -10.40 -22.51 -16.58
N TYR A 53 -10.36 -23.00 -17.82
CA TYR A 53 -11.44 -22.82 -18.78
C TYR A 53 -12.78 -23.38 -18.32
N ALA A 54 -12.80 -24.62 -17.81
CA ALA A 54 -14.04 -25.26 -17.33
C ALA A 54 -14.63 -24.50 -16.13
N ILE A 55 -13.78 -24.06 -15.21
CA ILE A 55 -14.20 -23.25 -14.05
C ILE A 55 -14.76 -21.90 -14.52
N ALA A 56 -14.15 -21.24 -15.51
CA ALA A 56 -14.63 -19.99 -16.05
C ALA A 56 -16.05 -20.09 -16.60
N VAL A 57 -16.32 -21.15 -17.36
CA VAL A 57 -17.63 -21.38 -17.99
C VAL A 57 -18.66 -21.87 -16.96
N ASP A 58 -18.32 -22.90 -16.18
CA ASP A 58 -19.29 -23.61 -15.32
C ASP A 58 -19.60 -22.84 -14.01
N VAL A 59 -18.63 -22.08 -13.48
CA VAL A 59 -18.78 -21.38 -12.20
C VAL A 59 -19.04 -19.89 -12.39
N PHE A 60 -18.31 -19.28 -13.32
CA PHE A 60 -18.33 -17.83 -13.52
C PHE A 60 -19.14 -17.37 -14.72
N GLU A 61 -19.80 -18.33 -15.42
CA GLU A 61 -20.72 -18.05 -16.54
C GLU A 61 -20.04 -17.24 -17.66
N ARG A 62 -18.73 -17.50 -17.88
CA ARG A 62 -17.99 -16.83 -18.94
C ARG A 62 -18.39 -17.40 -20.31
N ASP A 63 -18.28 -16.55 -21.34
CA ASP A 63 -18.54 -16.94 -22.71
C ASP A 63 -17.64 -18.10 -23.15
N PRO A 64 -18.10 -19.04 -24.01
CA PRO A 64 -17.26 -20.11 -24.55
C PRO A 64 -15.99 -19.65 -25.28
N SER A 65 -15.87 -18.38 -25.63
CA SER A 65 -14.65 -17.79 -26.18
C SER A 65 -13.63 -17.38 -25.09
N TYR A 66 -13.89 -17.71 -23.82
CA TYR A 66 -12.99 -17.39 -22.71
C TYR A 66 -11.58 -17.92 -22.95
N ASP A 67 -10.60 -17.04 -22.89
CA ASP A 67 -9.18 -17.37 -23.00
C ASP A 67 -8.48 -17.13 -21.64
N PRO A 68 -8.02 -18.19 -20.97
CA PRO A 68 -7.30 -18.06 -19.70
C PRO A 68 -6.01 -17.23 -19.77
N SER A 69 -5.44 -17.05 -20.96
CA SER A 69 -4.24 -16.23 -21.14
C SER A 69 -4.54 -14.73 -21.10
N VAL A 70 -5.78 -14.35 -21.41
CA VAL A 70 -6.25 -12.95 -21.49
C VAL A 70 -7.03 -12.55 -20.24
N ASP A 71 -7.91 -13.43 -19.73
CA ASP A 71 -8.76 -13.16 -18.58
C ASP A 71 -8.31 -13.98 -17.36
N ALA A 72 -7.77 -13.31 -16.36
CA ALA A 72 -7.27 -13.92 -15.13
C ALA A 72 -8.35 -14.17 -14.06
N THR A 73 -9.64 -13.97 -14.37
CA THR A 73 -10.75 -14.05 -13.39
C THR A 73 -10.68 -15.29 -12.51
N VAL A 74 -10.48 -16.49 -13.10
CA VAL A 74 -10.44 -17.74 -12.32
C VAL A 74 -9.25 -17.77 -11.37
N ARG A 75 -8.09 -17.30 -11.79
CA ARG A 75 -6.87 -17.24 -10.95
C ARG A 75 -7.03 -16.30 -9.77
N VAL A 76 -7.60 -15.14 -10.01
CA VAL A 76 -7.89 -14.14 -8.97
C VAL A 76 -8.89 -14.69 -7.96
N GLU A 77 -9.99 -15.26 -8.44
CA GLU A 77 -11.01 -15.84 -7.56
C GLU A 77 -10.49 -17.07 -6.79
N ALA A 78 -9.60 -17.86 -7.39
CA ALA A 78 -8.92 -18.96 -6.69
C ALA A 78 -7.97 -18.45 -5.59
N GLY A 79 -7.30 -17.33 -5.83
CA GLY A 79 -6.52 -16.62 -4.81
C GLY A 79 -7.40 -16.21 -3.62
N ARG A 80 -8.52 -15.55 -3.89
CA ARG A 80 -9.52 -15.13 -2.89
C ARG A 80 -10.11 -16.32 -2.14
N LEU A 81 -10.42 -17.39 -2.85
CA LEU A 81 -10.97 -18.62 -2.26
C LEU A 81 -9.98 -19.26 -1.26
N ARG A 82 -8.70 -19.35 -1.61
CA ARG A 82 -7.63 -19.83 -0.72
C ARG A 82 -7.46 -18.94 0.51
N SER A 83 -7.56 -17.63 0.35
CA SER A 83 -7.51 -16.69 1.48
C SER A 83 -8.66 -16.94 2.45
N ARG A 84 -9.91 -17.01 1.95
CA ARG A 84 -11.09 -17.26 2.79
C ARG A 84 -11.03 -18.59 3.53
N LEU A 85 -10.53 -19.66 2.89
CA LEU A 85 -10.32 -20.95 3.55
C LEU A 85 -9.29 -20.84 4.69
N ARG A 86 -8.19 -20.13 4.47
CA ARG A 86 -7.19 -19.88 5.53
C ARG A 86 -7.77 -19.07 6.69
N ASP A 87 -8.52 -18.02 6.39
CA ASP A 87 -9.16 -17.17 7.41
C ASP A 87 -10.15 -17.99 8.25
N TYR A 88 -10.94 -18.83 7.61
CA TYR A 88 -11.85 -19.74 8.29
C TYR A 88 -11.12 -20.70 9.24
N TYR A 89 -10.09 -21.41 8.76
CA TYR A 89 -9.34 -22.35 9.59
C TYR A 89 -8.41 -21.71 10.61
N ALA A 90 -8.10 -20.42 10.46
CA ALA A 90 -7.39 -19.64 11.47
C ALA A 90 -8.30 -19.19 12.63
N ALA A 91 -9.61 -19.06 12.39
CA ALA A 91 -10.62 -18.54 13.34
C ALA A 91 -11.69 -19.60 13.69
N GLU A 92 -12.82 -19.58 12.97
CA GLU A 92 -14.01 -20.38 13.28
C GLU A 92 -13.75 -21.91 13.15
N GLY A 93 -13.02 -22.32 12.11
CA GLY A 93 -12.71 -23.73 11.81
C GLY A 93 -11.44 -24.25 12.47
N ARG A 94 -10.84 -23.52 13.45
CA ARG A 94 -9.57 -23.90 14.06
C ARG A 94 -9.53 -25.29 14.68
N ASN A 95 -10.66 -25.79 15.14
CA ASN A 95 -10.80 -27.09 15.79
C ASN A 95 -11.60 -28.09 14.95
N ASP A 96 -11.85 -27.81 13.69
CA ASP A 96 -12.64 -28.69 12.83
C ASP A 96 -11.88 -29.99 12.50
N PRO A 97 -12.57 -31.12 12.47
CA PRO A 97 -11.94 -32.43 12.32
C PRO A 97 -11.35 -32.65 10.90
N VAL A 98 -11.82 -31.89 9.92
CA VAL A 98 -11.39 -31.96 8.52
C VAL A 98 -10.95 -30.59 8.06
N VAL A 99 -9.86 -30.51 7.30
CA VAL A 99 -9.39 -29.28 6.66
C VAL A 99 -9.46 -29.44 5.15
N ILE A 100 -10.12 -28.50 4.48
CA ILE A 100 -10.20 -28.37 3.02
C ILE A 100 -9.15 -27.33 2.61
N ASP A 101 -8.24 -27.70 1.71
CA ASP A 101 -7.20 -26.80 1.19
C ASP A 101 -7.11 -26.90 -0.34
N ILE A 102 -6.73 -25.81 -1.00
CA ILE A 102 -6.53 -25.73 -2.45
C ILE A 102 -5.12 -25.19 -2.70
N SER A 103 -4.24 -26.07 -3.17
CA SER A 103 -2.81 -25.75 -3.36
C SER A 103 -2.57 -24.62 -4.39
N LYS A 104 -1.49 -23.84 -4.20
CA LYS A 104 -1.03 -22.88 -5.22
C LYS A 104 -0.66 -23.64 -6.51
N GLY A 105 -1.06 -23.10 -7.66
CA GLY A 105 -0.75 -23.68 -8.97
C GLY A 105 -1.77 -24.67 -9.52
N GLY A 106 -2.86 -24.95 -8.79
CA GLY A 106 -3.95 -25.82 -9.25
C GLY A 106 -5.28 -25.47 -8.62
N TYR A 107 -6.35 -26.13 -9.07
CA TYR A 107 -7.72 -25.89 -8.57
C TYR A 107 -8.29 -27.13 -7.87
N ARG A 108 -7.50 -28.17 -7.66
CA ARG A 108 -7.92 -29.38 -6.96
C ARG A 108 -7.90 -29.15 -5.45
N ALA A 109 -8.99 -29.48 -4.77
CA ALA A 109 -9.05 -29.49 -3.32
C ALA A 109 -8.35 -30.74 -2.75
N THR A 110 -7.67 -30.55 -1.63
CA THR A 110 -7.06 -31.60 -0.81
C THR A 110 -7.71 -31.63 0.56
N PHE A 111 -7.80 -32.81 1.14
CA PHE A 111 -8.55 -33.05 2.39
C PHE A 111 -7.62 -33.73 3.39
N ARG A 112 -7.54 -33.18 4.61
CA ARG A 112 -6.74 -33.77 5.69
C ARG A 112 -7.53 -33.81 7.00
N ARG A 113 -7.25 -34.80 7.85
CA ARG A 113 -7.78 -34.80 9.23
C ARG A 113 -6.89 -33.91 10.11
N GLN A 114 -7.52 -33.16 10.98
CA GLN A 114 -6.85 -32.41 12.01
C GLN A 114 -6.88 -33.19 13.31
N SER A 115 -5.71 -33.51 13.90
CA SER A 115 -5.64 -34.13 15.22
C SER A 115 -5.92 -33.04 16.25
N VAL A 116 -7.01 -33.16 16.99
CA VAL A 116 -7.31 -32.30 18.13
C VAL A 116 -6.37 -32.70 19.27
N SER A 117 -5.42 -31.89 19.60
CA SER A 117 -4.68 -32.02 20.86
C SER A 117 -5.60 -31.62 22.01
N VAL A 118 -6.08 -32.60 22.73
CA VAL A 118 -6.79 -32.38 24.01
C VAL A 118 -5.73 -32.17 25.07
N ASP A 119 -5.47 -30.91 25.41
CA ASP A 119 -4.79 -30.56 26.64
C ASP A 119 -5.83 -30.47 27.77
N GLY A 120 -5.70 -31.36 28.71
CA GLY A 120 -6.39 -31.23 30.00
C GLY A 120 -6.75 -32.53 30.67
N ALA A 121 -5.88 -33.09 31.52
CA ALA A 121 -6.27 -33.60 32.85
C ALA A 121 -5.11 -34.27 33.59
N THR A 122 -4.70 -33.64 34.69
CA THR A 122 -4.37 -34.17 36.03
C THR A 122 -3.50 -35.42 36.18
N THR A 123 -2.41 -35.15 36.88
CA THR A 123 -1.55 -36.08 37.67
C THR A 123 -2.34 -37.04 38.54
N PRO A 124 -1.76 -38.24 38.86
CA PRO A 124 -1.21 -38.34 40.22
C PRO A 124 0.20 -38.94 40.30
N LEU A 125 0.81 -38.59 41.40
CA LEU A 125 2.07 -39.08 41.96
C LEU A 125 2.06 -40.62 42.16
N ASP A 126 3.24 -41.22 41.85
CA ASP A 126 3.82 -42.21 42.78
C ASP A 126 5.32 -42.38 42.52
N ARG A 127 6.12 -42.30 43.59
CA ARG A 127 7.50 -42.76 43.66
C ARG A 127 7.49 -44.20 44.24
N PRO A 128 8.49 -45.05 43.89
CA PRO A 128 9.68 -45.06 44.77
C PRO A 128 11.04 -45.40 44.13
N SER A 129 12.02 -44.82 44.70
CA SER A 129 13.33 -45.35 45.15
C SER A 129 14.11 -46.38 44.33
N GLY A 130 15.35 -46.06 44.00
CA GLY A 130 16.39 -47.09 43.99
C GLY A 130 17.61 -46.80 43.10
N THR A 131 18.68 -46.53 43.74
CA THR A 131 20.08 -46.86 43.49
C THR A 131 20.94 -45.93 42.63
N ILE A 132 21.83 -45.31 43.32
CA ILE A 132 23.04 -44.60 42.89
C ILE A 132 24.05 -45.63 42.32
N GLU A 133 24.45 -45.49 41.09
CA GLU A 133 25.73 -46.02 40.62
C GLU A 133 26.57 -44.90 40.01
N THR A 134 27.59 -44.56 40.71
CA THR A 134 28.74 -43.72 40.34
C THR A 134 29.46 -44.36 39.14
N ARG A 135 29.50 -43.71 38.02
CA ARG A 135 30.46 -43.99 36.92
C ARG A 135 31.30 -42.77 36.64
N MET A 136 32.61 -42.97 36.76
CA MET A 136 33.68 -42.03 36.46
C MET A 136 33.66 -41.52 35.00
N PRO A 137 34.22 -40.33 34.76
CA PRO A 137 34.22 -39.72 33.43
C PRO A 137 35.21 -40.42 32.51
N VAL A 138 34.71 -40.90 31.37
CA VAL A 138 35.55 -41.38 30.26
C VAL A 138 35.97 -40.17 29.47
N ASP A 139 37.24 -39.99 29.34
CA ASP A 139 37.93 -38.98 28.53
C ASP A 139 37.52 -39.09 27.07
N GLN A 140 36.85 -38.07 26.54
CA GLN A 140 36.39 -38.04 25.14
C GLN A 140 37.55 -37.59 24.25
N PRO A 141 37.90 -38.32 23.17
CA PRO A 141 39.03 -37.98 22.32
C PRO A 141 38.80 -36.69 21.54
N ARG A 142 39.85 -35.85 21.52
CA ARG A 142 39.88 -34.48 20.94
C ARG A 142 39.41 -34.38 19.48
N TRP A 143 39.39 -35.48 18.71
CA TRP A 143 38.93 -35.47 17.30
C TRP A 143 37.43 -35.24 17.16
N ARG A 144 36.59 -35.54 18.15
CA ARG A 144 35.13 -35.22 18.12
C ARG A 144 34.85 -33.73 18.14
N LYS A 145 35.70 -32.93 18.84
CA LYS A 145 35.58 -31.46 18.84
C LYS A 145 35.98 -30.86 17.48
N LEU A 146 36.99 -31.44 16.84
CA LEU A 146 37.41 -31.05 15.48
C LEU A 146 36.36 -31.44 14.42
N ALA A 147 35.72 -32.60 14.56
CA ALA A 147 34.64 -33.02 13.66
C ALA A 147 33.38 -32.14 13.80
N LEU A 148 33.04 -31.71 15.02
CA LEU A 148 31.91 -30.77 15.26
C LEU A 148 32.21 -29.36 14.71
N LEU A 149 33.45 -28.88 14.81
CA LEU A 149 33.89 -27.61 14.21
C LEU A 149 33.92 -27.68 12.68
N ALA A 150 34.33 -28.79 12.12
CA ALA A 150 34.29 -29.00 10.68
C ALA A 150 32.84 -29.09 10.14
N LEU A 151 31.94 -29.78 10.88
CA LEU A 151 30.52 -29.85 10.54
C LEU A 151 29.84 -28.46 10.64
N ALA A 152 30.17 -27.71 11.69
CA ALA A 152 29.67 -26.31 11.85
C ALA A 152 30.19 -25.41 10.70
N GLY A 153 31.43 -25.56 10.29
CA GLY A 153 32.01 -24.86 9.14
C GLY A 153 31.31 -25.20 7.81
N ILE A 154 31.02 -26.47 7.57
CA ILE A 154 30.28 -26.94 6.38
C ILE A 154 28.84 -26.43 6.39
N VAL A 155 28.17 -26.43 7.54
CA VAL A 155 26.82 -25.89 7.68
C VAL A 155 26.81 -24.36 7.44
N LEU A 156 27.84 -23.64 7.92
CA LEU A 156 27.95 -22.18 7.71
C LEU A 156 28.22 -21.86 6.22
N ILE A 157 29.07 -22.63 5.55
CA ILE A 157 29.35 -22.49 4.10
C ILE A 157 28.11 -22.86 3.29
N ALA A 158 27.38 -23.92 3.68
CA ALA A 158 26.14 -24.31 3.03
C ALA A 158 25.02 -23.26 3.26
N ALA A 159 24.94 -22.64 4.44
CA ALA A 159 24.02 -21.56 4.74
C ALA A 159 24.38 -20.28 3.95
N MET A 160 25.67 -19.92 3.87
CA MET A 160 26.12 -18.78 3.05
C MET A 160 25.94 -19.05 1.56
N GLY A 161 26.21 -20.25 1.08
CA GLY A 161 25.95 -20.69 -0.30
C GLY A 161 24.44 -20.73 -0.59
N GLY A 162 23.63 -21.19 0.36
CA GLY A 162 22.16 -21.16 0.29
C GLY A 162 21.59 -19.74 0.21
N VAL A 163 22.12 -18.82 1.01
CA VAL A 163 21.74 -17.39 0.97
C VAL A 163 22.20 -16.74 -0.34
N ALA A 164 23.40 -17.06 -0.85
CA ALA A 164 23.88 -16.55 -2.13
C ALA A 164 23.05 -17.10 -3.30
N LEU A 165 22.73 -18.39 -3.32
CA LEU A 165 21.88 -19.04 -4.32
C LEU A 165 20.41 -18.60 -4.20
N TRP A 166 19.93 -18.34 -2.98
CA TRP A 166 18.61 -17.74 -2.75
C TRP A 166 18.56 -16.30 -3.27
N LYS A 167 19.61 -15.53 -3.01
CA LYS A 167 19.76 -14.16 -3.51
C LYS A 167 19.91 -14.11 -5.04
N GLU A 168 20.63 -15.05 -5.66
CA GLU A 168 20.68 -15.18 -7.12
C GLU A 168 19.36 -15.70 -7.71
N ARG A 169 18.66 -16.63 -7.04
CA ARG A 169 17.34 -17.09 -7.48
C ARG A 169 16.28 -16.00 -7.35
N THR A 170 16.29 -15.20 -6.29
CA THR A 170 15.36 -14.05 -6.18
C THR A 170 15.65 -13.00 -7.24
N HIS A 171 16.90 -12.81 -7.65
CA HIS A 171 17.22 -11.92 -8.79
C HIS A 171 16.95 -12.55 -10.18
N SER A 172 16.93 -13.88 -10.30
CA SER A 172 16.66 -14.55 -11.59
C SER A 172 15.19 -14.86 -11.84
N THR A 173 14.33 -14.93 -10.80
CA THR A 173 12.88 -15.14 -10.94
C THR A 173 12.11 -13.87 -11.24
N MET A 174 12.72 -12.69 -11.15
CA MET A 174 12.10 -11.42 -11.54
C MET A 174 11.89 -11.23 -13.05
N SER A 175 12.27 -12.20 -13.90
CA SER A 175 12.18 -12.08 -15.36
C SER A 175 11.09 -12.95 -16.02
N ALA A 176 10.25 -13.66 -15.28
CA ALA A 176 9.31 -14.62 -15.89
C ALA A 176 7.92 -14.67 -15.22
N GLY A 177 7.42 -13.53 -14.70
CA GLY A 177 6.07 -13.45 -14.17
C GLY A 177 5.22 -12.44 -14.93
N ASN A 178 4.33 -12.92 -15.79
CA ASN A 178 3.30 -12.19 -16.52
C ASN A 178 3.82 -11.06 -17.42
N GLY A 179 3.52 -11.08 -18.71
CA GLY A 179 3.92 -10.13 -19.75
C GLY A 179 3.60 -8.64 -19.51
N GLN A 180 3.43 -8.22 -18.27
CA GLN A 180 3.22 -6.85 -17.84
C GLN A 180 4.52 -6.05 -17.98
N LYS A 181 4.45 -4.94 -18.71
CA LYS A 181 5.60 -4.07 -18.98
C LYS A 181 5.75 -3.06 -17.86
N VAL A 182 6.97 -2.88 -17.38
CA VAL A 182 7.29 -1.94 -16.29
C VAL A 182 8.10 -0.78 -16.87
N LEU A 183 7.57 0.43 -16.75
CA LEU A 183 8.12 1.67 -17.27
C LEU A 183 8.52 2.60 -16.12
N ALA A 184 9.72 3.16 -16.17
CA ALA A 184 10.07 4.35 -15.38
C ALA A 184 10.06 5.58 -16.29
N VAL A 185 9.36 6.62 -15.85
CA VAL A 185 9.41 7.96 -16.48
C VAL A 185 10.35 8.81 -15.63
N PHE A 186 11.53 9.11 -16.17
CA PHE A 186 12.49 9.97 -15.49
C PHE A 186 12.12 11.45 -15.62
N PRO A 187 12.51 12.29 -14.64
CA PRO A 187 12.34 13.74 -14.73
C PRO A 187 12.83 14.28 -16.06
N PHE A 188 11.98 15.02 -16.76
CA PHE A 188 12.40 15.67 -17.98
C PHE A 188 13.33 16.83 -17.65
N ALA A 189 14.49 16.87 -18.30
CA ALA A 189 15.51 17.87 -18.04
C ALA A 189 15.17 19.21 -18.72
N ASN A 190 15.23 20.30 -17.96
CA ASN A 190 15.12 21.64 -18.50
C ASN A 190 16.50 22.15 -18.94
N GLN A 191 16.72 22.27 -20.25
CA GLN A 191 17.94 22.80 -20.87
C GLN A 191 17.69 24.17 -21.57
N THR A 192 16.61 24.87 -21.23
CA THR A 192 16.27 26.15 -21.84
C THR A 192 17.07 27.34 -21.28
N GLY A 193 17.96 27.13 -20.31
CA GLY A 193 18.83 28.15 -19.75
C GLY A 193 18.23 29.02 -18.64
N GLY A 194 17.04 28.67 -18.14
CA GLY A 194 16.39 29.39 -17.03
C GLY A 194 15.30 28.56 -16.35
N ASN A 195 14.78 29.07 -15.23
CA ASN A 195 13.72 28.37 -14.46
C ASN A 195 12.30 28.61 -15.02
N THR A 196 12.13 29.50 -15.98
CA THR A 196 10.83 29.91 -16.51
C THR A 196 10.02 28.74 -17.06
N ASN A 197 10.68 27.72 -17.62
CA ASN A 197 10.06 26.55 -18.21
C ASN A 197 10.14 25.29 -17.33
N SER A 198 10.57 25.41 -16.07
CA SER A 198 10.72 24.24 -15.18
C SER A 198 9.38 23.60 -14.88
N TYR A 199 8.31 24.38 -14.75
CA TYR A 199 6.96 23.85 -14.55
C TYR A 199 6.49 22.98 -15.73
N LEU A 200 6.95 23.26 -16.97
CA LEU A 200 6.60 22.44 -18.14
C LEU A 200 7.22 21.06 -18.03
N THR A 201 8.51 20.97 -17.69
CA THR A 201 9.20 19.68 -17.57
C THR A 201 8.67 18.87 -16.39
N GLU A 202 8.42 19.51 -15.26
CA GLU A 202 7.84 18.87 -14.09
C GLU A 202 6.40 18.44 -14.36
N GLY A 203 5.54 19.35 -14.82
CA GLY A 203 4.13 19.07 -15.09
C GLY A 203 3.92 18.02 -16.19
N ILE A 204 4.70 18.06 -17.28
CA ILE A 204 4.65 17.02 -18.32
C ILE A 204 5.06 15.66 -17.76
N THR A 205 6.12 15.60 -16.95
CA THR A 205 6.56 14.34 -16.33
C THR A 205 5.47 13.74 -15.47
N GLU A 206 4.88 14.51 -14.53
CA GLU A 206 3.79 14.05 -13.65
C GLU A 206 2.55 13.65 -14.46
N SER A 207 2.17 14.46 -15.42
CA SER A 207 1.03 14.20 -16.30
C SER A 207 1.21 12.91 -17.12
N LEU A 208 2.42 12.63 -17.62
CA LEU A 208 2.73 11.39 -18.33
C LEU A 208 2.68 10.18 -17.40
N ILE A 209 3.25 10.27 -16.18
CA ILE A 209 3.17 9.20 -15.17
C ILE A 209 1.70 8.87 -14.90
N ARG A 210 0.88 9.86 -14.64
CA ARG A 210 -0.55 9.71 -14.37
C ARG A 210 -1.30 9.08 -15.56
N GLN A 211 -1.00 9.52 -16.78
CA GLN A 211 -1.65 9.00 -17.99
C GLN A 211 -1.21 7.58 -18.31
N PHE A 212 0.08 7.26 -18.20
CA PHE A 212 0.58 5.90 -18.39
C PHE A 212 0.02 4.93 -17.34
N SER A 213 -0.23 5.39 -16.12
CA SER A 213 -0.84 4.58 -15.07
C SER A 213 -2.28 4.14 -15.36
N GLN A 214 -2.97 4.81 -16.29
CA GLN A 214 -4.30 4.41 -16.79
C GLN A 214 -4.24 3.33 -17.88
N ILE A 215 -3.05 3.00 -18.42
CA ILE A 215 -2.91 2.08 -19.56
C ILE A 215 -2.90 0.64 -19.07
N PRO A 216 -3.89 -0.19 -19.49
CA PRO A 216 -3.92 -1.60 -19.11
C PRO A 216 -2.66 -2.34 -19.58
N GLY A 217 -2.10 -3.18 -18.71
CA GLY A 217 -0.90 -3.97 -19.01
C GLY A 217 0.43 -3.19 -18.96
N LEU A 218 0.38 -1.88 -18.67
CA LEU A 218 1.55 -1.06 -18.37
C LEU A 218 1.59 -0.75 -16.89
N ARG A 219 2.74 -0.92 -16.29
CA ARG A 219 3.05 -0.51 -14.93
C ARG A 219 4.05 0.62 -14.95
N VAL A 220 3.79 1.66 -14.18
CA VAL A 220 4.66 2.83 -14.10
C VAL A 220 5.24 2.92 -12.69
N ILE A 221 6.56 3.08 -12.60
CA ILE A 221 7.24 3.29 -11.32
C ILE A 221 6.93 4.71 -10.81
N SER A 222 6.84 4.82 -9.49
CA SER A 222 6.60 6.12 -8.85
C SER A 222 7.71 7.13 -9.18
N ARG A 223 7.33 8.40 -9.26
CA ARG A 223 8.28 9.48 -9.48
C ARG A 223 9.34 9.50 -8.37
N ALA A 224 8.93 9.32 -7.11
CA ALA A 224 9.83 9.33 -5.98
C ALA A 224 10.94 8.28 -6.09
N ALA A 225 10.61 7.06 -6.55
CA ALA A 225 11.61 6.03 -6.78
C ALA A 225 12.55 6.37 -7.95
N ALA A 226 12.03 6.98 -9.02
CA ALA A 226 12.84 7.41 -10.17
C ALA A 226 13.81 8.55 -9.82
N ASP A 227 13.42 9.46 -8.92
CA ASP A 227 14.26 10.59 -8.48
C ASP A 227 15.51 10.15 -7.68
N HIS A 228 15.46 8.98 -7.05
CA HIS A 228 16.55 8.47 -6.19
C HIS A 228 17.50 7.51 -6.88
N VAL A 229 17.23 7.11 -8.11
CA VAL A 229 18.04 6.11 -8.84
C VAL A 229 18.72 6.73 -10.04
N ASN A 230 20.01 6.40 -10.22
CA ASN A 230 20.69 6.77 -11.44
C ASN A 230 20.10 6.00 -12.62
N MET A 231 19.79 6.70 -13.71
CA MET A 231 19.22 6.11 -14.94
C MET A 231 19.97 4.88 -15.43
N GLN A 232 21.32 4.86 -15.32
CA GLN A 232 22.15 3.72 -15.73
C GLN A 232 21.93 2.47 -14.88
N ASN A 233 21.46 2.64 -13.65
CA ASN A 233 21.21 1.56 -12.70
C ASN A 233 19.73 1.19 -12.60
N ALA A 234 18.84 1.92 -13.25
CA ALA A 234 17.40 1.78 -13.09
C ALA A 234 16.87 0.37 -13.36
N ALA A 235 17.40 -0.33 -14.36
CA ALA A 235 17.02 -1.71 -14.64
C ALA A 235 17.31 -2.66 -13.46
N LYS A 236 18.44 -2.43 -12.77
CA LYS A 236 18.88 -3.27 -11.65
C LYS A 236 18.24 -2.87 -10.33
N GLU A 237 18.13 -1.57 -10.08
CA GLU A 237 17.68 -1.04 -8.81
C GLU A 237 16.15 -0.95 -8.72
N LEU A 238 15.46 -0.58 -9.83
CA LEU A 238 14.00 -0.46 -9.89
C LEU A 238 13.31 -1.67 -10.53
N GLY A 239 14.06 -2.63 -11.08
CA GLY A 239 13.47 -3.78 -11.76
C GLY A 239 12.70 -3.41 -13.04
N VAL A 240 12.88 -2.20 -13.58
CA VAL A 240 12.16 -1.74 -14.77
C VAL A 240 12.67 -2.36 -16.05
N GLY A 241 11.74 -2.61 -16.97
CA GLY A 241 12.08 -3.07 -18.31
C GLY A 241 12.36 -1.94 -19.29
N TYR A 242 11.79 -0.76 -19.03
CA TYR A 242 11.82 0.36 -19.96
C TYR A 242 12.00 1.69 -19.25
N LEU A 243 12.68 2.63 -19.94
CA LEU A 243 12.92 3.98 -19.47
C LEU A 243 12.36 4.97 -20.49
N LEU A 244 11.60 5.95 -20.03
CA LEU A 244 11.24 7.14 -20.80
C LEU A 244 11.96 8.34 -20.21
N THR A 245 12.73 9.02 -21.02
CA THR A 245 13.45 10.25 -20.67
C THR A 245 13.07 11.37 -21.60
N GLY A 246 13.26 12.61 -21.18
CA GLY A 246 12.99 13.77 -22.02
C GLY A 246 13.89 14.97 -21.69
N THR A 247 14.08 15.82 -22.68
CA THR A 247 14.78 17.10 -22.53
C THR A 247 14.03 18.21 -23.24
N LEU A 248 13.81 19.31 -22.54
CA LEU A 248 13.26 20.54 -23.11
C LEU A 248 14.42 21.52 -23.36
N ALA A 249 14.60 21.95 -24.60
CA ALA A 249 15.69 22.83 -25.01
C ALA A 249 15.19 23.89 -26.01
N HIS A 250 16.01 24.85 -26.33
CA HIS A 250 15.79 25.73 -27.48
C HIS A 250 16.52 25.21 -28.71
N SER A 251 15.84 25.21 -29.87
CA SER A 251 16.48 25.00 -31.17
C SER A 251 17.30 26.22 -31.58
N VAL A 252 18.08 26.10 -32.66
CA VAL A 252 18.94 27.17 -33.19
C VAL A 252 18.14 28.43 -33.55
N ASP A 253 16.88 28.27 -33.97
CA ASP A 253 15.95 29.35 -34.29
C ASP A 253 15.15 29.87 -33.08
N GLY A 254 15.51 29.42 -31.86
CA GLY A 254 14.94 29.91 -30.60
C GLY A 254 13.60 29.25 -30.19
N ARG A 255 13.06 28.32 -30.99
CA ARG A 255 11.82 27.61 -30.65
C ARG A 255 12.08 26.54 -29.60
N LEU A 256 11.09 26.28 -28.73
CA LEU A 256 11.13 25.15 -27.81
C LEU A 256 11.14 23.83 -28.58
N VAL A 257 11.94 22.90 -28.11
CA VAL A 257 12.05 21.53 -28.64
C VAL A 257 12.02 20.57 -27.46
N LEU A 258 11.10 19.60 -27.51
CA LEU A 258 11.02 18.50 -26.57
C LEU A 258 11.54 17.23 -27.25
N ASN A 259 12.68 16.73 -26.79
CA ASN A 259 13.20 15.44 -27.21
C ASN A 259 12.80 14.38 -26.20
N THR A 260 12.36 13.21 -26.66
CA THR A 260 12.04 12.06 -25.81
C THR A 260 12.71 10.81 -26.33
N GLU A 261 13.13 9.97 -25.41
CA GLU A 261 13.72 8.68 -25.70
C GLU A 261 13.09 7.59 -24.85
N LEU A 262 12.58 6.56 -25.50
CA LEU A 262 12.14 5.31 -24.87
C LEU A 262 13.21 4.26 -25.13
N SER A 263 13.78 3.70 -24.08
CA SER A 263 14.85 2.70 -24.18
C SER A 263 14.54 1.45 -23.35
N ASP A 264 15.13 0.31 -23.78
CA ASP A 264 15.18 -0.89 -22.97
C ASP A 264 16.19 -0.69 -21.83
N ALA A 265 15.71 -0.82 -20.60
CA ALA A 265 16.50 -0.52 -19.41
C ALA A 265 17.66 -1.50 -19.17
N LYS A 266 17.57 -2.73 -19.70
CA LYS A 266 18.58 -3.79 -19.47
C LYS A 266 19.83 -3.62 -20.33
N ASN A 267 19.64 -3.18 -21.57
CA ASN A 267 20.73 -3.14 -22.56
C ASN A 267 20.95 -1.74 -23.16
N GLY A 268 20.15 -0.74 -22.76
CA GLY A 268 20.25 0.63 -23.24
C GLY A 268 19.81 0.81 -24.70
N THR A 269 19.17 -0.20 -25.31
CA THR A 269 18.72 -0.08 -26.70
C THR A 269 17.60 0.93 -26.80
N VAL A 270 17.78 1.92 -27.66
CA VAL A 270 16.76 2.93 -27.96
C VAL A 270 15.66 2.30 -28.81
N LEU A 271 14.45 2.22 -28.29
CA LEU A 271 13.27 1.70 -28.96
C LEU A 271 12.55 2.77 -29.79
N ARG A 272 12.52 3.98 -29.27
CA ARG A 272 11.95 5.18 -29.90
C ARG A 272 12.73 6.40 -29.49
N SER A 273 13.00 7.28 -30.43
CA SER A 273 13.54 8.61 -30.19
C SER A 273 12.76 9.58 -31.05
N ASN A 274 12.15 10.56 -30.42
CA ASN A 274 11.30 11.53 -31.10
C ASN A 274 11.67 12.95 -30.69
N GLN A 275 11.50 13.86 -31.65
CA GLN A 275 11.62 15.29 -31.44
C GLN A 275 10.26 15.93 -31.71
N TYR A 276 9.78 16.69 -30.75
CA TYR A 276 8.54 17.45 -30.85
C TYR A 276 8.87 18.94 -30.78
N ILE A 277 8.23 19.71 -31.63
CA ILE A 277 8.35 21.16 -31.62
C ILE A 277 6.99 21.70 -31.13
N PRO A 278 6.88 22.04 -29.83
CA PRO A 278 5.64 22.57 -29.29
C PRO A 278 5.32 23.90 -29.98
N ASP A 279 4.07 24.09 -30.33
CA ASP A 279 3.53 25.43 -30.45
C ASP A 279 3.51 26.00 -29.03
N GLU A 280 4.06 27.19 -28.80
CA GLU A 280 4.11 27.79 -27.45
C GLU A 280 2.74 27.87 -26.78
N ALA A 281 1.67 27.86 -27.57
CA ALA A 281 0.29 27.86 -27.11
C ALA A 281 -0.32 26.45 -26.91
N ASP A 282 0.26 25.38 -27.49
CA ASP A 282 -0.40 24.06 -27.46
C ASP A 282 0.56 22.87 -27.29
N LEU A 283 0.71 22.42 -26.06
CA LEU A 283 1.50 21.23 -25.69
C LEU A 283 0.70 19.92 -25.69
N ARG A 284 -0.63 19.99 -25.83
CA ARG A 284 -1.52 18.82 -25.73
C ARG A 284 -1.28 17.72 -26.75
N PRO A 285 -1.09 18.06 -28.07
CA PRO A 285 -0.83 17.03 -29.07
C PRO A 285 0.45 16.27 -28.78
N ILE A 286 1.46 16.96 -28.24
CA ILE A 286 2.77 16.38 -27.93
C ILE A 286 2.64 15.33 -26.82
N GLN A 287 1.89 15.61 -25.75
CA GLN A 287 1.65 14.61 -24.71
C GLN A 287 0.96 13.37 -25.25
N ALA A 288 -0.12 13.54 -26.03
CA ALA A 288 -0.82 12.43 -26.67
C ALA A 288 0.09 11.65 -27.65
N ASP A 289 0.96 12.35 -28.38
CA ASP A 289 1.94 11.75 -29.26
C ASP A 289 2.99 10.95 -28.50
N ILE A 290 3.53 11.47 -27.37
CA ILE A 290 4.47 10.75 -26.50
C ILE A 290 3.85 9.45 -26.00
N VAL A 291 2.62 9.52 -25.48
CA VAL A 291 1.91 8.31 -24.98
C VAL A 291 1.71 7.30 -26.11
N ARG A 292 1.21 7.74 -27.28
CA ARG A 292 1.02 6.89 -28.45
C ARG A 292 2.32 6.21 -28.89
N ASP A 293 3.41 6.97 -28.95
CA ASP A 293 4.70 6.49 -29.43
C ASP A 293 5.35 5.55 -28.42
N ALA A 294 5.18 5.80 -27.12
CA ALA A 294 5.61 4.90 -26.07
C ALA A 294 4.82 3.58 -26.09
N VAL A 295 3.48 3.61 -26.19
CA VAL A 295 2.63 2.41 -26.28
C VAL A 295 3.05 1.55 -27.48
N LYS A 296 3.30 2.18 -28.65
CA LYS A 296 3.81 1.49 -29.84
C LYS A 296 5.20 0.90 -29.61
N GLY A 297 6.12 1.68 -29.03
CA GLY A 297 7.49 1.25 -28.72
C GLY A 297 7.51 0.08 -27.75
N LEU A 298 6.61 0.09 -26.78
CA LEU A 298 6.42 -0.98 -25.82
C LEU A 298 5.66 -2.19 -26.41
N SER A 299 5.12 -2.11 -27.63
CA SER A 299 4.28 -3.16 -28.23
C SER A 299 3.13 -3.60 -27.30
N ILE A 300 2.43 -2.61 -26.71
CA ILE A 300 1.24 -2.87 -25.87
C ILE A 300 0.03 -2.95 -26.80
N SER A 301 -0.69 -4.06 -26.72
CA SER A 301 -1.93 -4.23 -27.48
C SER A 301 -3.08 -3.62 -26.67
N LEU A 302 -3.67 -2.57 -27.21
CA LEU A 302 -4.86 -1.92 -26.66
C LEU A 302 -6.05 -2.26 -27.57
N ASP A 303 -7.23 -2.45 -27.00
CA ASP A 303 -8.45 -2.50 -27.78
C ASP A 303 -8.75 -1.11 -28.41
N THR A 304 -9.74 -1.06 -29.30
CA THR A 304 -10.04 0.18 -30.04
C THR A 304 -10.44 1.33 -29.11
N SER A 305 -11.15 1.06 -28.03
CA SER A 305 -11.60 2.07 -27.07
C SER A 305 -10.45 2.56 -26.19
N GLN A 306 -9.63 1.65 -25.70
CA GLN A 306 -8.42 1.93 -24.91
C GLN A 306 -7.40 2.73 -25.74
N ALA A 307 -7.19 2.33 -27.00
CA ALA A 307 -6.29 3.05 -27.90
C ALA A 307 -6.79 4.47 -28.20
N ALA A 308 -8.09 4.64 -28.39
CA ALA A 308 -8.70 5.96 -28.59
C ALA A 308 -8.59 6.83 -27.31
N GLY A 309 -8.79 6.25 -26.12
CA GLY A 309 -8.64 6.94 -24.84
C GLY A 309 -7.19 7.35 -24.59
N ALA A 310 -6.23 6.44 -24.75
CA ALA A 310 -4.80 6.70 -24.54
C ALA A 310 -4.21 7.77 -25.49
N GLN A 311 -4.81 7.94 -26.67
CA GLN A 311 -4.34 8.87 -27.71
C GLN A 311 -5.10 10.20 -27.70
N ARG A 312 -6.14 10.33 -26.88
CA ARG A 312 -6.91 11.57 -26.80
C ARG A 312 -6.18 12.59 -25.93
N PRO A 313 -6.07 13.86 -26.38
CA PRO A 313 -5.61 14.92 -25.49
C PRO A 313 -6.48 15.00 -24.25
N LEU A 314 -5.87 15.24 -23.10
CA LEU A 314 -6.56 15.29 -21.80
C LEU A 314 -7.63 16.39 -21.72
N THR A 315 -7.47 17.45 -22.51
CA THR A 315 -8.39 18.59 -22.63
C THR A 315 -8.44 19.12 -24.05
N SER A 316 -9.52 19.77 -24.43
CA SER A 316 -9.64 20.48 -25.71
C SER A 316 -9.03 21.89 -25.68
N SER A 317 -8.70 22.45 -24.49
CA SER A 317 -8.20 23.80 -24.30
C SER A 317 -6.70 23.84 -24.05
N PRO A 318 -5.87 24.49 -24.92
CA PRO A 318 -4.45 24.68 -24.66
C PRO A 318 -4.16 25.42 -23.34
N ALA A 319 -4.93 26.46 -23.04
CA ALA A 319 -4.77 27.24 -21.83
C ALA A 319 -5.12 26.43 -20.57
N ALA A 320 -6.17 25.59 -20.63
CA ALA A 320 -6.51 24.67 -19.55
C ALA A 320 -5.38 23.69 -19.26
N PHE A 321 -4.74 23.16 -20.32
CA PHE A 321 -3.63 22.25 -20.18
C PHE A 321 -2.39 22.93 -19.56
N GLN A 322 -2.08 24.16 -19.93
CA GLN A 322 -0.97 24.90 -19.32
C GLN A 322 -1.21 25.16 -17.83
N SER A 323 -2.44 25.56 -17.44
CA SER A 323 -2.79 25.72 -16.03
C SER A 323 -2.67 24.39 -15.28
N PHE A 324 -3.16 23.30 -15.85
CA PHE A 324 -3.03 21.97 -15.30
C PHE A 324 -1.56 21.56 -15.05
N LEU A 325 -0.65 21.82 -16.02
CA LEU A 325 0.78 21.51 -15.86
C LEU A 325 1.44 22.34 -14.73
N ARG A 326 1.03 23.61 -14.53
CA ARG A 326 1.51 24.40 -13.38
C ARG A 326 1.01 23.81 -12.07
N GLY A 327 -0.27 23.44 -12.00
CA GLY A 327 -0.85 22.79 -10.84
C GLY A 327 -0.15 21.47 -10.50
N GLU A 328 0.12 20.60 -11.48
CA GLU A 328 0.87 19.34 -11.25
C GLU A 328 2.29 19.60 -10.74
N ALA A 329 2.97 20.62 -11.26
CA ALA A 329 4.30 20.99 -10.79
C ALA A 329 4.29 21.51 -9.34
N ALA A 330 3.30 22.32 -8.97
CA ALA A 330 3.14 22.83 -7.60
C ALA A 330 2.74 21.69 -6.64
N ALA A 331 1.80 20.82 -7.03
CA ALA A 331 1.33 19.69 -6.23
C ALA A 331 2.43 18.67 -5.89
N ARG A 332 3.54 18.66 -6.61
CA ARG A 332 4.69 17.81 -6.29
C ARG A 332 5.33 18.13 -4.93
N LEU A 333 5.25 19.38 -4.50
CA LEU A 333 5.82 19.87 -3.24
C LEU A 333 4.74 19.85 -2.12
N ARG A 334 4.22 18.65 -1.81
CA ARG A 334 3.07 18.42 -0.90
C ARG A 334 3.36 18.68 0.58
N ASP A 335 4.58 18.90 0.94
CA ASP A 335 5.05 19.17 2.31
C ASP A 335 4.81 20.62 2.77
N ASP A 336 4.27 21.47 1.87
CA ASP A 336 3.88 22.85 2.16
C ASP A 336 2.42 23.10 1.71
N PRO A 337 1.50 23.51 2.60
CA PRO A 337 0.11 23.81 2.23
C PRO A 337 0.01 24.96 1.23
N GLY A 338 0.95 25.89 1.19
CA GLY A 338 0.98 26.97 0.20
C GLY A 338 1.10 26.44 -1.23
N ASN A 339 1.96 25.44 -1.45
CA ASN A 339 2.08 24.78 -2.76
C ASN A 339 0.80 24.03 -3.17
N LEU A 340 0.10 23.45 -2.19
CA LEU A 340 -1.18 22.78 -2.46
C LEU A 340 -2.28 23.79 -2.84
N HIS A 341 -2.34 24.95 -2.19
CA HIS A 341 -3.24 26.03 -2.58
C HIS A 341 -2.94 26.58 -3.97
N GLU A 342 -1.67 26.78 -4.30
CA GLU A 342 -1.25 27.18 -5.65
C GLU A 342 -1.67 26.13 -6.68
N ALA A 343 -1.45 24.84 -6.39
CA ALA A 343 -1.86 23.76 -7.26
C ALA A 343 -3.39 23.74 -7.47
N ILE A 344 -4.18 23.83 -6.39
CA ILE A 344 -5.64 23.88 -6.47
C ILE A 344 -6.11 25.07 -7.29
N HIS A 345 -5.53 26.25 -7.09
CA HIS A 345 -5.84 27.46 -7.87
C HIS A 345 -5.59 27.24 -9.37
N ASP A 346 -4.46 26.65 -9.74
CA ASP A 346 -4.15 26.35 -11.14
C ASP A 346 -5.07 25.28 -11.74
N PHE A 347 -5.50 24.28 -10.95
CA PHE A 347 -6.50 23.30 -11.37
C PHE A 347 -7.90 23.92 -11.51
N GLU A 348 -8.30 24.83 -10.62
CA GLU A 348 -9.54 25.61 -10.74
C GLU A 348 -9.56 26.41 -12.04
N GLU A 349 -8.46 27.07 -12.38
CA GLU A 349 -8.33 27.78 -13.64
C GLU A 349 -8.41 26.82 -14.84
N ALA A 350 -7.80 25.61 -14.73
CA ALA A 350 -7.89 24.60 -15.77
C ALA A 350 -9.34 24.15 -16.01
N VAL A 351 -10.13 23.85 -14.97
CA VAL A 351 -11.53 23.44 -15.10
C VAL A 351 -12.46 24.59 -15.50
N ARG A 352 -12.09 25.83 -15.17
CA ARG A 352 -12.81 27.04 -15.64
C ARG A 352 -12.65 27.20 -17.15
N LEU A 353 -11.46 26.91 -17.68
CA LEU A 353 -11.15 26.99 -19.11
C LEU A 353 -11.66 25.79 -19.91
N ASP A 354 -11.77 24.62 -19.28
CA ASP A 354 -12.40 23.41 -19.83
C ASP A 354 -13.15 22.63 -18.74
N PRO A 355 -14.45 22.83 -18.59
CA PRO A 355 -15.28 22.13 -17.61
C PRO A 355 -15.41 20.61 -17.83
N SER A 356 -14.86 20.08 -18.92
CA SER A 356 -14.81 18.64 -19.22
C SER A 356 -13.47 17.99 -18.87
N PHE A 357 -12.55 18.73 -18.25
CA PHE A 357 -11.20 18.25 -17.95
C PHE A 357 -11.18 17.35 -16.70
N ALA A 358 -11.48 16.06 -16.86
CA ALA A 358 -11.61 15.08 -15.78
C ALA A 358 -10.35 14.97 -14.90
N PHE A 359 -9.15 14.98 -15.50
CA PHE A 359 -7.89 14.90 -14.76
C PHE A 359 -7.68 16.10 -13.80
N ALA A 360 -8.02 17.31 -14.24
CA ALA A 360 -7.90 18.49 -13.38
C ALA A 360 -8.85 18.40 -12.17
N TYR A 361 -10.07 17.90 -12.34
CA TYR A 361 -10.97 17.62 -11.21
C TYR A 361 -10.39 16.59 -10.24
N SER A 362 -9.81 15.52 -10.77
CA SER A 362 -9.19 14.49 -9.92
C SER A 362 -7.99 15.02 -9.14
N SER A 363 -7.16 15.89 -9.76
CA SER A 363 -6.02 16.54 -9.08
C SER A 363 -6.46 17.57 -8.04
N MET A 364 -7.54 18.32 -8.30
CA MET A 364 -8.16 19.19 -7.29
C MET A 364 -8.66 18.39 -6.09
N ALA A 365 -9.32 17.26 -6.35
CA ALA A 365 -9.83 16.37 -5.30
C ALA A 365 -8.69 15.87 -4.41
N GLU A 366 -7.55 15.49 -5.00
CA GLU A 366 -6.35 15.07 -4.27
C GLU A 366 -5.76 16.22 -3.44
N GLY A 367 -5.67 17.42 -4.00
CA GLY A 367 -5.19 18.61 -3.27
C GLY A 367 -6.02 18.90 -2.02
N HIS A 368 -7.35 18.90 -2.14
CA HIS A 368 -8.26 19.07 -1.00
C HIS A 368 -8.16 17.92 0.01
N LEU A 369 -8.04 16.67 -0.46
CA LEU A 369 -7.84 15.52 0.42
C LEU A 369 -6.60 15.69 1.31
N VAL A 370 -5.47 16.06 0.71
CA VAL A 370 -4.20 16.24 1.45
C VAL A 370 -4.28 17.40 2.44
N LEU A 371 -4.87 18.53 2.04
CA LEU A 371 -5.11 19.65 2.96
C LEU A 371 -5.95 19.22 4.16
N GLY A 372 -7.06 18.52 3.93
CA GLY A 372 -7.98 18.08 4.99
C GLY A 372 -7.40 16.96 5.89
N ILE A 373 -6.42 16.20 5.43
CA ILE A 373 -5.76 15.20 6.29
C ILE A 373 -4.69 15.84 7.19
N TYR A 374 -3.85 16.74 6.63
CA TYR A 374 -2.61 17.11 7.31
C TYR A 374 -2.52 18.56 7.76
N TYR A 375 -3.25 19.49 7.13
CA TYR A 375 -2.95 20.91 7.28
C TYR A 375 -4.13 21.77 7.74
N GLU A 376 -5.35 21.46 7.30
CA GLU A 376 -6.50 22.31 7.48
C GLU A 376 -7.73 21.54 7.99
N ALA A 377 -8.79 22.25 8.36
CA ALA A 377 -9.95 21.62 8.95
C ALA A 377 -10.62 20.65 7.96
N PRO A 378 -10.81 19.36 8.32
CA PRO A 378 -11.36 18.36 7.40
C PRO A 378 -12.73 18.74 6.81
N HIS A 379 -13.58 19.44 7.58
CA HIS A 379 -14.91 19.84 7.13
C HIS A 379 -14.89 20.90 6.00
N ASP A 380 -13.78 21.62 5.82
CA ASP A 380 -13.63 22.59 4.73
C ASP A 380 -13.17 21.92 3.44
N HIS A 381 -12.46 20.78 3.54
CA HIS A 381 -11.77 20.17 2.41
C HIS A 381 -12.33 18.81 1.98
N MET A 382 -12.72 17.94 2.91
CA MET A 382 -13.17 16.59 2.57
C MET A 382 -14.44 16.55 1.71
N PRO A 383 -15.46 17.43 1.96
CA PRO A 383 -16.62 17.53 1.07
C PRO A 383 -16.24 17.98 -0.36
N LEU A 384 -15.25 18.89 -0.49
CA LEU A 384 -14.76 19.34 -1.79
C LEU A 384 -13.98 18.23 -2.51
N ALA A 385 -13.13 17.50 -1.78
CA ALA A 385 -12.43 16.32 -2.33
C ALA A 385 -13.42 15.31 -2.91
N ARG A 386 -14.50 15.00 -2.17
CA ARG A 386 -15.59 14.13 -2.64
C ARG A 386 -16.27 14.70 -3.89
N GLN A 387 -16.66 15.96 -3.84
CA GLN A 387 -17.38 16.60 -4.94
C GLN A 387 -16.56 16.56 -6.24
N TYR A 388 -15.27 16.89 -6.16
CA TYR A 388 -14.41 16.92 -7.34
C TYR A 388 -14.06 15.52 -7.83
N ALA A 389 -13.85 14.53 -6.95
CA ALA A 389 -13.67 13.14 -7.35
C ALA A 389 -14.91 12.58 -8.06
N GLN A 390 -16.12 12.84 -7.53
CA GLN A 390 -17.37 12.47 -8.20
C GLN A 390 -17.54 13.17 -9.55
N ARG A 391 -17.12 14.43 -9.66
CA ARG A 391 -17.16 15.15 -10.95
C ARG A 391 -16.19 14.56 -11.94
N ALA A 392 -14.99 14.15 -11.52
CA ALA A 392 -14.02 13.46 -12.37
C ALA A 392 -14.60 12.14 -12.92
N LEU A 393 -15.22 11.31 -12.05
CA LEU A 393 -15.87 10.05 -12.44
C LEU A 393 -17.10 10.25 -13.34
N ALA A 394 -17.86 11.32 -13.16
CA ALA A 394 -18.96 11.65 -14.06
C ALA A 394 -18.49 12.01 -15.46
N LEU A 395 -17.26 12.51 -15.62
CA LEU A 395 -16.64 12.83 -16.91
C LEU A 395 -15.88 11.63 -17.50
N ASP A 396 -15.23 10.84 -16.65
CA ASP A 396 -14.51 9.62 -17.01
C ASP A 396 -14.70 8.54 -15.93
N PRO A 397 -15.65 7.60 -16.10
CA PRO A 397 -15.90 6.52 -15.17
C PRO A 397 -14.74 5.54 -14.97
N SER A 398 -13.73 5.56 -15.83
CA SER A 398 -12.55 4.69 -15.73
C SER A 398 -11.42 5.27 -14.86
N MET A 399 -11.67 6.42 -14.22
CA MET A 399 -10.63 7.13 -13.47
C MET A 399 -10.42 6.51 -12.06
N HIS A 400 -9.62 5.46 -12.00
CA HIS A 400 -9.32 4.72 -10.76
C HIS A 400 -8.78 5.60 -9.63
N HIS A 401 -8.01 6.65 -9.97
CA HIS A 401 -7.49 7.61 -9.00
C HIS A 401 -8.62 8.33 -8.24
N ALA A 402 -9.70 8.68 -8.91
CA ALA A 402 -10.85 9.34 -8.27
C ALA A 402 -11.61 8.38 -7.33
N HIS A 403 -11.72 7.09 -7.66
CA HIS A 403 -12.23 6.06 -6.74
C HIS A 403 -11.37 5.96 -5.48
N GLY A 404 -10.05 5.99 -5.61
CA GLY A 404 -9.15 5.99 -4.46
C GLY A 404 -9.34 7.18 -3.54
N ILE A 405 -9.56 8.38 -4.09
CA ILE A 405 -9.86 9.58 -3.30
C ILE A 405 -11.20 9.43 -2.56
N LEU A 406 -12.25 8.92 -3.23
CA LEU A 406 -13.54 8.65 -2.58
C LEU A 406 -13.38 7.65 -1.44
N GLY A 407 -12.69 6.54 -1.67
CA GLY A 407 -12.42 5.55 -0.64
C GLY A 407 -11.70 6.11 0.58
N LEU A 408 -10.79 7.07 0.37
CA LEU A 408 -10.12 7.77 1.47
C LEU A 408 -11.03 8.72 2.22
N VAL A 409 -11.87 9.48 1.53
CA VAL A 409 -12.85 10.35 2.18
C VAL A 409 -13.83 9.51 3.00
N ASP A 410 -14.30 8.38 2.46
CA ASP A 410 -15.19 7.46 3.16
C ASP A 410 -14.51 6.83 4.38
N LEU A 411 -13.21 6.48 4.29
CA LEU A 411 -12.45 5.89 5.39
C LEU A 411 -12.13 6.91 6.49
N LEU A 412 -11.58 8.06 6.11
CA LEU A 412 -10.93 8.97 7.04
C LEU A 412 -11.88 10.05 7.59
N TYR A 413 -12.91 10.42 6.83
CA TYR A 413 -13.82 11.50 7.19
C TYR A 413 -15.21 11.00 7.55
N ASP A 414 -15.81 10.12 6.74
CA ASP A 414 -17.14 9.59 7.02
C ASP A 414 -17.11 8.34 7.92
N TRP A 415 -15.94 7.69 8.04
CA TRP A 415 -15.73 6.44 8.77
C TRP A 415 -16.61 5.28 8.27
N ASN A 416 -17.02 5.36 7.00
CA ASN A 416 -17.85 4.37 6.33
C ASN A 416 -16.98 3.25 5.73
N LEU A 417 -16.60 2.29 6.59
CA LEU A 417 -15.68 1.21 6.19
C LEU A 417 -16.19 0.36 5.00
N PRO A 418 -17.50 0.01 4.90
CA PRO A 418 -18.00 -0.74 3.75
C PRO A 418 -17.87 0.01 2.42
N LEU A 419 -18.21 1.31 2.42
CA LEU A 419 -18.12 2.14 1.21
C LEU A 419 -16.65 2.38 0.83
N ALA A 420 -15.81 2.70 1.82
CA ALA A 420 -14.36 2.83 1.62
C ALA A 420 -13.76 1.57 0.99
N GLN A 421 -14.16 0.38 1.46
CA GLN A 421 -13.70 -0.87 0.88
C GLN A 421 -14.12 -1.01 -0.59
N SER A 422 -15.38 -0.71 -0.92
CA SER A 422 -15.89 -0.80 -2.30
C SER A 422 -15.14 0.15 -3.23
N GLU A 423 -14.95 1.39 -2.83
CA GLU A 423 -14.24 2.40 -3.63
C GLU A 423 -12.76 2.06 -3.81
N LEU A 424 -12.09 1.57 -2.76
CA LEU A 424 -10.69 1.16 -2.84
C LEU A 424 -10.51 -0.12 -3.68
N GLU A 425 -11.48 -1.05 -3.68
CA GLU A 425 -11.45 -2.23 -4.56
C GLU A 425 -11.58 -1.81 -6.04
N GLU A 426 -12.41 -0.83 -6.37
CA GLU A 426 -12.49 -0.27 -7.74
C GLU A 426 -11.20 0.46 -8.12
N ALA A 427 -10.58 1.16 -7.19
CA ALA A 427 -9.30 1.82 -7.40
C ALA A 427 -8.15 0.83 -7.66
N ASP A 428 -8.11 -0.30 -6.92
CA ASP A 428 -7.00 -1.26 -6.91
C ASP A 428 -6.90 -2.09 -8.20
N THR A 429 -8.00 -2.29 -8.91
CA THR A 429 -8.06 -3.24 -10.04
C THR A 429 -7.10 -2.89 -11.18
N ARG A 430 -6.62 -1.64 -11.31
CA ARG A 430 -5.76 -1.18 -12.41
C ARG A 430 -4.86 0.00 -12.09
N SER A 431 -4.93 0.57 -10.89
CA SER A 431 -4.16 1.76 -10.52
C SER A 431 -2.77 1.41 -10.00
N ASN A 432 -1.77 2.12 -10.51
CA ASN A 432 -0.41 2.12 -9.94
C ASN A 432 -0.27 3.16 -8.81
N ALA A 433 -1.36 3.65 -8.25
CA ALA A 433 -1.32 4.65 -7.21
C ALA A 433 -0.94 4.02 -5.87
N ILE A 434 0.34 4.10 -5.56
CA ILE A 434 0.96 3.69 -4.28
C ILE A 434 0.16 4.21 -3.08
N TRP A 435 -0.37 5.40 -3.18
CA TRP A 435 -1.22 6.06 -2.20
C TRP A 435 -2.50 5.27 -1.87
N GLN A 436 -3.17 4.75 -2.88
CA GLN A 436 -4.43 4.00 -2.70
C GLN A 436 -4.17 2.65 -2.04
N LEU A 437 -3.05 2.03 -2.37
CA LEU A 437 -2.64 0.76 -1.77
C LEU A 437 -2.20 0.90 -0.32
N ALA A 438 -1.52 2.00 0.02
CA ALA A 438 -1.25 2.37 1.39
C ALA A 438 -2.55 2.47 2.21
N CYS A 439 -3.59 3.02 1.61
CA CYS A 439 -4.90 3.18 2.24
C CYS A 439 -5.66 1.87 2.36
N THR A 440 -5.57 0.99 1.37
CA THR A 440 -6.09 -0.38 1.45
C THR A 440 -5.39 -1.14 2.58
N ALA A 441 -4.07 -1.03 2.70
CA ALA A 441 -3.32 -1.64 3.80
C ALA A 441 -3.75 -1.08 5.17
N HIS A 442 -4.04 0.22 5.25
CA HIS A 442 -4.56 0.84 6.47
C HIS A 442 -5.97 0.34 6.81
N LEU A 443 -6.88 0.25 5.85
CA LEU A 443 -8.21 -0.33 6.01
C LEU A 443 -8.13 -1.81 6.46
N LEU A 444 -7.26 -2.60 5.85
CA LEU A 444 -7.03 -3.99 6.24
C LEU A 444 -6.51 -4.08 7.69
N SER A 445 -5.63 -3.17 8.08
CA SER A 445 -5.10 -3.09 9.45
C SER A 445 -6.19 -2.75 10.47
N ILE A 446 -7.09 -1.81 10.15
CA ILE A 446 -8.26 -1.47 10.98
C ILE A 446 -9.15 -2.70 11.20
N ASN A 447 -9.31 -3.53 10.18
CA ASN A 447 -10.07 -4.78 10.25
C ASN A 447 -9.27 -5.96 10.85
N GLY A 448 -8.08 -5.73 11.41
CA GLY A 448 -7.21 -6.76 11.99
C GLY A 448 -6.58 -7.72 10.97
N ARG A 449 -6.69 -7.41 9.68
CA ARG A 449 -6.20 -8.24 8.57
C ARG A 449 -4.76 -7.91 8.19
N TYR A 450 -3.89 -7.79 9.20
CA TYR A 450 -2.49 -7.34 9.05
C TYR A 450 -1.70 -8.14 8.02
N ARG A 451 -1.89 -9.45 7.97
CA ARG A 451 -1.19 -10.33 7.05
C ARG A 451 -1.54 -10.05 5.58
N HIS A 452 -2.80 -9.73 5.29
CA HIS A 452 -3.21 -9.36 3.93
C HIS A 452 -2.64 -8.00 3.54
N ALA A 453 -2.66 -7.04 4.49
CA ALA A 453 -2.03 -5.75 4.28
C ALA A 453 -0.53 -5.88 3.98
N GLU A 454 0.15 -6.78 4.66
CA GLU A 454 1.56 -7.09 4.43
C GLU A 454 1.78 -7.72 3.04
N GLU A 455 1.03 -8.78 2.71
CA GLU A 455 1.10 -9.48 1.42
C GLU A 455 0.85 -8.50 0.25
N ASP A 456 -0.12 -7.58 0.38
CA ASP A 456 -0.44 -6.60 -0.65
C ASP A 456 0.70 -5.57 -0.82
N LEU A 457 1.25 -5.05 0.28
CA LEU A 457 2.38 -4.11 0.23
C LEU A 457 3.67 -4.78 -0.26
N GLU A 458 3.95 -6.03 0.14
CA GLU A 458 5.10 -6.79 -0.35
C GLU A 458 4.98 -7.08 -1.85
N ASN A 459 3.79 -7.45 -2.33
CA ASN A 459 3.54 -7.62 -3.76
C ASN A 459 3.81 -6.31 -4.52
N MET A 460 3.47 -5.16 -3.93
CA MET A 460 3.76 -3.87 -4.55
C MET A 460 5.25 -3.52 -4.55
N LEU A 461 5.96 -3.87 -3.48
CA LEU A 461 7.41 -3.68 -3.42
C LEU A 461 8.18 -4.56 -4.40
N GLU A 462 7.61 -5.69 -4.87
CA GLU A 462 8.18 -6.43 -6.00
C GLU A 462 8.27 -5.57 -7.27
N PHE A 463 7.42 -4.56 -7.39
CA PHE A 463 7.33 -3.69 -8.57
C PHE A 463 7.93 -2.31 -8.36
N ASP A 464 7.93 -1.80 -7.12
CA ASP A 464 8.57 -0.54 -6.75
C ASP A 464 9.41 -0.75 -5.48
N PRO A 465 10.55 -1.45 -5.59
CA PRO A 465 11.36 -1.89 -4.44
C PRO A 465 12.01 -0.73 -3.68
N HIS A 466 12.03 0.48 -4.24
CA HIS A 466 12.60 1.68 -3.65
C HIS A 466 11.54 2.72 -3.27
N SER A 467 10.28 2.32 -3.19
CA SER A 467 9.23 3.19 -2.66
C SER A 467 9.38 3.34 -1.14
N GLY A 468 9.98 4.44 -0.72
CA GLY A 468 10.08 4.78 0.71
C GLY A 468 8.71 4.82 1.40
N MET A 469 7.65 5.21 0.67
CA MET A 469 6.28 5.23 1.16
C MET A 469 5.73 3.82 1.42
N LEU A 470 5.85 2.88 0.47
CA LEU A 470 5.37 1.49 0.66
C LEU A 470 6.11 0.80 1.81
N ILE A 471 7.43 1.06 1.93
CA ILE A 471 8.24 0.53 3.03
C ILE A 471 7.79 1.12 4.37
N ALA A 472 7.47 2.43 4.42
CA ALA A 472 6.94 3.07 5.61
C ALA A 472 5.55 2.50 6.00
N GLU A 473 4.71 2.19 5.03
CA GLU A 473 3.41 1.54 5.27
C GLU A 473 3.56 0.10 5.80
N LEU A 474 4.54 -0.67 5.34
CA LEU A 474 4.89 -1.94 6.00
C LEU A 474 5.30 -1.73 7.46
N GLY A 475 6.05 -0.66 7.73
CA GLY A 475 6.34 -0.23 9.11
C GLY A 475 5.07 0.04 9.91
N CYS A 476 4.05 0.70 9.31
CA CYS A 476 2.75 0.92 9.94
C CYS A 476 2.02 -0.39 10.25
N VAL A 477 1.96 -1.32 9.28
CA VAL A 477 1.31 -2.63 9.49
C VAL A 477 1.99 -3.41 10.61
N LYS A 478 3.34 -3.40 10.65
CA LYS A 478 4.11 -4.03 11.74
C LYS A 478 3.85 -3.37 13.08
N TYR A 479 3.74 -2.04 13.13
CA TYR A 479 3.38 -1.31 14.35
C TYR A 479 1.99 -1.73 14.86
N TYR A 480 0.97 -1.73 14.00
CA TYR A 480 -0.39 -2.10 14.38
C TYR A 480 -0.52 -3.57 14.78
N SER A 481 0.28 -4.47 14.19
CA SER A 481 0.33 -5.88 14.54
C SER A 481 1.20 -6.20 15.77
N GLY A 482 1.85 -5.18 16.39
CA GLY A 482 2.65 -5.33 17.60
C GLY A 482 4.08 -5.81 17.38
N HIS A 483 4.57 -5.86 16.13
CA HIS A 483 5.94 -6.25 15.79
C HIS A 483 6.84 -5.00 15.70
N TYR A 484 7.13 -4.38 16.86
CA TYR A 484 7.76 -3.05 16.91
C TYR A 484 9.19 -3.04 16.39
N ASP A 485 10.01 -4.06 16.65
CA ASP A 485 11.37 -4.15 16.10
C ASP A 485 11.37 -4.20 14.57
N ASP A 486 10.45 -4.96 13.97
CA ASP A 486 10.30 -5.03 12.53
C ASP A 486 9.82 -3.68 11.98
N SER A 487 8.87 -3.05 12.65
CA SER A 487 8.39 -1.72 12.34
C SER A 487 9.53 -0.69 12.28
N ILE A 488 10.38 -0.67 13.32
CA ILE A 488 11.55 0.22 13.37
C ILE A 488 12.49 -0.02 12.19
N ARG A 489 12.76 -1.29 11.83
CA ARG A 489 13.62 -1.63 10.69
C ARG A 489 13.05 -1.11 9.36
N TYR A 490 11.75 -1.28 9.13
CA TYR A 490 11.10 -0.77 7.93
C TYR A 490 11.14 0.76 7.87
N TYR A 491 10.90 1.47 8.97
CA TYR A 491 11.02 2.93 8.98
C TYR A 491 12.46 3.41 8.75
N GLN A 492 13.46 2.73 9.32
CA GLN A 492 14.87 3.04 9.03
C GLN A 492 15.20 2.85 7.54
N GLN A 493 14.69 1.78 6.93
CA GLN A 493 14.84 1.56 5.49
C GLN A 493 14.13 2.66 4.69
N ALA A 494 12.90 3.03 5.06
CA ALA A 494 12.17 4.12 4.41
C ALA A 494 12.95 5.46 4.50
N LEU A 495 13.51 5.79 5.67
CA LEU A 495 14.33 7.00 5.88
C LEU A 495 15.67 6.97 5.12
N SER A 496 16.19 5.81 4.78
CA SER A 496 17.37 5.70 3.92
C SER A 496 17.08 6.07 2.46
N LEU A 497 15.81 5.91 2.05
CA LEU A 497 15.33 6.25 0.71
C LEU A 497 14.76 7.68 0.67
N ASP A 498 13.99 8.06 1.68
CA ASP A 498 13.44 9.41 1.84
C ASP A 498 13.77 9.96 3.24
N PRO A 499 14.90 10.67 3.39
CA PRO A 499 15.30 11.25 4.68
C PRO A 499 14.36 12.36 5.20
N ARG A 500 13.34 12.77 4.43
CA ARG A 500 12.38 13.81 4.79
C ARG A 500 10.99 13.26 5.12
N SER A 501 10.79 11.95 5.06
CA SER A 501 9.49 11.31 5.28
C SER A 501 8.93 11.57 6.68
N VAL A 502 7.88 12.38 6.78
CA VAL A 502 7.11 12.62 8.02
C VAL A 502 6.56 11.32 8.58
N LEU A 503 5.95 10.48 7.72
CA LEU A 503 5.36 9.20 8.09
C LEU A 503 6.39 8.27 8.76
N ALA A 504 7.59 8.19 8.19
CA ALA A 504 8.62 7.30 8.70
C ALA A 504 9.17 7.79 10.06
N TYR A 505 9.41 9.09 10.24
CA TYR A 505 9.83 9.63 11.54
C TYR A 505 8.75 9.47 12.62
N TRP A 506 7.50 9.81 12.28
CA TRP A 506 6.37 9.64 13.19
C TRP A 506 6.17 8.18 13.59
N GLY A 507 6.19 7.28 12.60
CA GLY A 507 6.01 5.84 12.82
C GLY A 507 7.15 5.22 13.63
N MET A 508 8.40 5.61 13.34
CA MET A 508 9.57 5.15 14.09
C MET A 508 9.52 5.63 15.54
N GLY A 509 9.19 6.90 15.77
CA GLY A 509 9.04 7.44 17.13
C GLY A 509 8.00 6.69 17.94
N ARG A 510 6.82 6.39 17.35
CA ARG A 510 5.77 5.58 17.99
C ARG A 510 6.27 4.18 18.35
N SER A 511 6.97 3.52 17.42
CA SER A 511 7.45 2.16 17.61
C SER A 511 8.51 2.09 18.72
N LEU A 512 9.47 3.02 18.73
CA LEU A 512 10.47 3.16 19.78
C LEU A 512 9.84 3.46 21.15
N ALA A 513 8.80 4.30 21.19
CA ALA A 513 8.07 4.59 22.42
C ALA A 513 7.33 3.36 22.97
N ARG A 514 6.85 2.46 22.11
CA ARG A 514 6.25 1.17 22.53
C ARG A 514 7.26 0.19 23.09
N GLU A 515 8.51 0.24 22.63
CA GLU A 515 9.66 -0.50 23.17
C GLU A 515 10.28 0.19 24.42
N GLU A 516 9.64 1.24 24.94
CA GLU A 516 10.12 2.07 26.07
C GLU A 516 11.49 2.74 25.80
N ARG A 517 11.92 2.80 24.55
CA ARG A 517 13.15 3.46 24.08
C ARG A 517 12.92 4.97 23.88
N TYR A 518 12.40 5.62 24.91
CA TYR A 518 11.92 7.00 24.85
C TYR A 518 12.98 8.00 24.41
N LYS A 519 14.23 7.83 24.87
CA LYS A 519 15.33 8.73 24.52
C LYS A 519 15.60 8.70 23.01
N GLU A 520 15.65 7.52 22.42
CA GLU A 520 15.87 7.34 20.98
C GLU A 520 14.67 7.88 20.19
N ALA A 521 13.44 7.59 20.65
CA ALA A 521 12.24 8.14 20.04
C ALA A 521 12.26 9.66 19.96
N LEU A 522 12.59 10.33 21.06
CA LEU A 522 12.67 11.79 21.13
C LEU A 522 13.82 12.37 20.27
N GLU A 523 14.95 11.67 20.21
CA GLU A 523 16.08 12.08 19.36
C GLU A 523 15.68 12.03 17.88
N ASP A 524 15.06 10.96 17.43
CA ASP A 524 14.63 10.79 16.04
C ASP A 524 13.49 11.75 15.67
N LEU A 525 12.46 11.89 16.52
CA LEU A 525 11.37 12.85 16.27
C LEU A 525 11.90 14.29 16.15
N ARG A 526 12.81 14.71 17.04
CA ARG A 526 13.41 16.06 16.99
C ARG A 526 14.37 16.23 15.81
N ARG A 527 14.97 15.14 15.33
CA ARG A 527 15.83 15.14 14.14
C ARG A 527 15.08 15.58 12.90
N PHE A 528 13.78 15.24 12.78
CA PHE A 528 12.95 15.71 11.67
C PHE A 528 12.96 17.22 11.52
N LYS A 529 12.68 17.96 12.61
CA LYS A 529 12.70 19.44 12.62
C LYS A 529 14.05 20.00 12.20
N LYS A 530 15.13 19.40 12.72
CA LYS A 530 16.50 19.84 12.40
C LYS A 530 16.84 19.70 10.92
N LEU A 531 16.31 18.65 10.27
CA LEU A 531 16.57 18.38 8.85
C LEU A 531 15.68 19.20 7.92
N ASN A 532 14.44 19.46 8.29
CA ASN A 532 13.43 20.04 7.41
C ASN A 532 13.12 21.51 7.71
N GLY A 533 13.59 22.05 8.83
CA GLY A 533 13.36 23.45 9.23
C GLY A 533 11.97 23.76 9.78
N PHE A 534 11.04 22.81 9.76
CA PHE A 534 9.69 22.90 10.32
C PHE A 534 9.34 21.63 11.11
N GLU A 535 8.26 21.69 11.90
CA GLU A 535 7.81 20.55 12.70
C GLU A 535 6.29 20.39 12.55
N PRO A 536 5.83 19.35 11.84
CA PRO A 536 4.41 19.08 11.73
C PRO A 536 3.78 18.83 13.10
N THR A 537 2.54 19.27 13.31
CA THR A 537 1.82 19.12 14.58
C THR A 537 1.71 17.67 15.04
N ILE A 538 1.67 16.72 14.10
CA ILE A 538 1.67 15.28 14.40
C ILE A 538 2.98 14.80 15.04
N ILE A 539 4.12 15.33 14.61
CA ILE A 539 5.44 15.07 15.22
C ILE A 539 5.51 15.71 16.62
N THR A 540 5.06 16.97 16.70
CA THR A 540 4.98 17.70 18.00
C THR A 540 4.14 16.93 19.01
N ALA A 541 2.97 16.42 18.62
CA ALA A 541 2.10 15.64 19.49
C ALA A 541 2.74 14.31 19.94
N GLU A 542 3.45 13.62 19.05
CA GLU A 542 4.14 12.38 19.38
C GLU A 542 5.33 12.63 20.34
N ILE A 543 6.04 13.76 20.19
CA ILE A 543 7.02 14.20 21.20
C ILE A 543 6.34 14.37 22.55
N GLY A 544 5.20 15.08 22.61
CA GLY A 544 4.47 15.28 23.86
C GLY A 544 4.00 13.99 24.51
N PHE A 545 3.50 13.04 23.72
CA PHE A 545 3.13 11.69 24.18
C PHE A 545 4.36 10.95 24.75
N THR A 546 5.48 10.98 24.04
CA THR A 546 6.70 10.27 24.39
C THR A 546 7.33 10.85 25.65
N GLU A 547 7.36 12.21 25.80
CA GLU A 547 7.79 12.88 27.04
C GLU A 547 6.92 12.47 28.23
N ALA A 548 5.60 12.46 28.06
CA ALA A 548 4.68 12.04 29.10
C ALA A 548 4.89 10.56 29.49
N ALA A 549 5.07 9.68 28.49
CA ALA A 549 5.29 8.25 28.70
C ALA A 549 6.63 7.96 29.39
N SER A 550 7.67 8.76 29.12
CA SER A 550 8.98 8.68 29.79
C SER A 550 8.96 9.20 31.24
N GLY A 551 7.87 9.87 31.66
CA GLY A 551 7.71 10.46 32.99
C GLY A 551 8.04 11.96 33.04
N ASP A 552 8.49 12.61 31.98
CA ASP A 552 8.73 14.06 31.93
C ASP A 552 7.42 14.83 31.69
N ARG A 553 6.59 14.86 32.73
CA ARG A 553 5.32 15.59 32.72
C ARG A 553 5.48 17.09 32.41
N PRO A 554 6.48 17.81 32.95
CA PRO A 554 6.70 19.22 32.59
C PRO A 554 6.93 19.44 31.10
N ALA A 555 7.78 18.63 30.46
CA ALA A 555 8.03 18.72 29.01
C ALA A 555 6.76 18.44 28.19
N ALA A 556 6.00 17.39 28.54
CA ALA A 556 4.72 17.10 27.90
C ALA A 556 3.69 18.25 28.03
N MET A 557 3.61 18.89 29.20
CA MET A 557 2.74 20.07 29.41
C MET A 557 3.20 21.27 28.59
N GLN A 558 4.51 21.44 28.34
CA GLN A 558 5.02 22.47 27.46
C GLN A 558 4.59 22.23 26.00
N VAL A 559 4.63 20.99 25.55
CA VAL A 559 4.13 20.60 24.21
C VAL A 559 2.64 20.89 24.08
N LEU A 560 1.81 20.54 25.09
CA LEU A 560 0.39 20.90 25.08
C LEU A 560 0.17 22.40 24.93
N LYS A 561 0.94 23.21 25.68
CA LYS A 561 0.86 24.67 25.60
C LYS A 561 1.24 25.16 24.19
N GLN A 562 2.27 24.57 23.58
CA GLN A 562 2.69 24.88 22.22
C GLN A 562 1.54 24.59 21.23
N LEU A 563 0.97 23.37 21.23
CA LEU A 563 -0.13 23.00 20.34
C LEU A 563 -1.38 23.88 20.54
N GLN A 564 -1.70 24.24 21.78
CA GLN A 564 -2.79 25.15 22.10
C GLN A 564 -2.52 26.60 21.62
N GLU A 565 -1.29 27.05 21.62
CA GLU A 565 -0.93 28.35 21.07
C GLU A 565 -1.00 28.34 19.54
N GLU A 566 -0.48 27.31 18.90
CA GLU A 566 -0.57 27.11 17.46
C GLU A 566 -2.04 27.07 16.98
N SER A 567 -2.94 26.44 17.75
CA SER A 567 -4.37 26.34 17.42
C SER A 567 -5.11 27.68 17.37
N LYS A 568 -4.50 28.79 17.84
CA LYS A 568 -5.05 30.13 17.70
C LYS A 568 -4.80 30.77 16.34
N HIS A 569 -3.82 30.24 15.59
CA HIS A 569 -3.34 30.83 14.35
C HIS A 569 -3.43 29.88 13.15
N ALA A 570 -3.49 28.57 13.39
CA ALA A 570 -3.61 27.53 12.38
C ALA A 570 -4.47 26.37 12.91
N TYR A 571 -4.94 25.53 12.01
CA TYR A 571 -5.64 24.32 12.41
C TYR A 571 -4.69 23.35 13.11
N VAL A 572 -5.07 22.91 14.28
CA VAL A 572 -4.42 21.80 15.01
C VAL A 572 -5.48 20.75 15.28
N ASP A 573 -5.30 19.56 14.75
CA ASP A 573 -6.27 18.49 14.92
C ASP A 573 -6.47 18.14 16.40
N PRO A 574 -7.72 18.16 16.92
CA PRO A 574 -8.00 17.87 18.32
C PRO A 574 -7.55 16.47 18.77
N TYR A 575 -7.46 15.50 17.87
CA TYR A 575 -6.92 14.17 18.16
C TYR A 575 -5.48 14.24 18.67
N LEU A 576 -4.67 15.15 18.14
CA LEU A 576 -3.27 15.30 18.53
C LEU A 576 -3.12 15.75 20.00
N LEU A 577 -4.03 16.62 20.47
CA LEU A 577 -4.07 16.99 21.88
C LEU A 577 -4.52 15.82 22.75
N ALA A 578 -5.51 15.03 22.28
CA ALA A 578 -5.94 13.82 22.99
C ALA A 578 -4.78 12.82 23.17
N VAL A 579 -3.91 12.67 22.16
CA VAL A 579 -2.73 11.80 22.22
C VAL A 579 -1.77 12.24 23.35
N VAL A 580 -1.51 13.54 23.50
CA VAL A 580 -0.63 14.02 24.57
C VAL A 580 -1.27 13.82 25.95
N TYR A 581 -2.56 14.09 26.10
CA TYR A 581 -3.30 13.83 27.36
C TYR A 581 -3.35 12.34 27.71
N LEU A 582 -3.44 11.46 26.68
CA LEU A 582 -3.32 10.01 26.87
C LEU A 582 -1.97 9.63 27.52
N GLY A 583 -0.87 10.17 27.01
CA GLY A 583 0.47 9.98 27.57
C GLY A 583 0.57 10.47 29.02
N LEU A 584 -0.06 11.61 29.34
CA LEU A 584 -0.15 12.17 30.69
C LEU A 584 -1.07 11.37 31.63
N LYS A 585 -1.77 10.35 31.11
CA LYS A 585 -2.77 9.55 31.83
C LYS A 585 -3.93 10.42 32.39
N ASP A 586 -4.21 11.54 31.72
CA ASP A 586 -5.30 12.45 32.05
C ASP A 586 -6.54 12.04 31.31
N ARG A 587 -7.33 11.15 31.92
CA ARG A 587 -8.49 10.51 31.31
C ARG A 587 -9.56 11.51 30.87
N GLU A 588 -9.89 12.46 31.72
CA GLU A 588 -11.00 13.39 31.45
C GLU A 588 -10.67 14.33 30.27
N ASN A 589 -9.47 14.88 30.26
CA ASN A 589 -9.04 15.73 29.14
C ASN A 589 -8.85 14.91 27.86
N THR A 590 -8.38 13.65 27.94
CA THR A 590 -8.29 12.81 26.74
C THR A 590 -9.67 12.61 26.11
N TYR A 591 -10.70 12.24 26.88
CA TYR A 591 -12.06 12.09 26.32
C TYR A 591 -12.63 13.41 25.81
N ALA A 592 -12.42 14.51 26.51
CA ALA A 592 -12.88 15.83 26.08
C ALA A 592 -12.29 16.21 24.69
N TRP A 593 -11.01 15.86 24.44
CA TRP A 593 -10.36 16.12 23.18
C TRP A 593 -10.72 15.09 22.10
N LEU A 594 -10.98 13.82 22.45
CA LEU A 594 -11.54 12.82 21.52
C LEU A 594 -12.95 13.20 21.06
N ASP A 595 -13.81 13.74 21.95
CA ASP A 595 -15.11 14.24 21.54
C ASP A 595 -15.01 15.45 20.58
N ARG A 596 -14.02 16.33 20.79
CA ARG A 596 -13.73 17.42 19.85
C ARG A 596 -13.21 16.90 18.52
N ALA A 597 -12.35 15.87 18.54
CA ALA A 597 -11.85 15.21 17.34
C ALA A 597 -13.00 14.57 16.53
N TYR A 598 -13.98 13.96 17.23
CA TYR A 598 -15.18 13.45 16.62
C TYR A 598 -16.00 14.55 15.94
N GLN A 599 -16.23 15.68 16.63
CA GLN A 599 -16.95 16.83 16.07
C GLN A 599 -16.22 17.45 14.88
N ALA A 600 -14.89 17.51 14.93
CA ALA A 600 -14.05 18.02 13.84
C ALA A 600 -13.90 17.03 12.68
N ARG A 601 -14.46 15.82 12.79
CA ARG A 601 -14.26 14.74 11.80
C ARG A 601 -12.78 14.46 11.53
N SER A 602 -11.98 14.36 12.62
CA SER A 602 -10.53 14.12 12.52
C SER A 602 -10.21 12.87 11.73
N PRO A 603 -9.37 12.95 10.67
CA PRO A 603 -8.94 11.79 9.90
C PRO A 603 -8.15 10.77 10.72
N PHE A 604 -7.47 11.22 11.77
CA PHE A 604 -6.67 10.36 12.65
C PHE A 604 -7.52 9.55 13.64
N LEU A 605 -8.77 9.95 13.86
CA LEU A 605 -9.62 9.32 14.86
C LEU A 605 -9.93 7.85 14.53
N ILE A 606 -9.95 7.48 13.25
CA ILE A 606 -10.15 6.09 12.82
C ILE A 606 -9.09 5.12 13.41
N SER A 607 -7.90 5.62 13.71
CA SER A 607 -6.80 4.83 14.25
C SER A 607 -7.01 4.37 15.70
N ILE A 608 -7.98 4.93 16.45
CA ILE A 608 -8.22 4.52 17.84
C ILE A 608 -8.56 3.03 17.96
N ALA A 609 -9.16 2.45 16.92
CA ALA A 609 -9.53 1.04 16.92
C ALA A 609 -8.30 0.11 16.96
N THR A 610 -7.21 0.49 16.31
CA THR A 610 -6.06 -0.38 16.03
C THR A 610 -4.78 0.07 16.69
N ASP A 611 -4.55 1.38 16.88
CA ASP A 611 -3.32 1.89 17.44
C ASP A 611 -3.10 1.33 18.85
N PRO A 612 -1.98 0.60 19.09
CA PRO A 612 -1.65 0.01 20.40
C PRO A 612 -1.61 1.02 21.56
N LYS A 613 -1.39 2.31 21.30
CA LYS A 613 -1.39 3.34 22.36
C LYS A 613 -2.74 3.47 23.07
N TRP A 614 -3.85 3.16 22.39
CA TRP A 614 -5.20 3.16 22.94
C TRP A 614 -5.61 1.84 23.60
N SER A 615 -4.78 0.81 23.55
CA SER A 615 -5.10 -0.52 24.10
C SER A 615 -5.51 -0.52 25.57
N VAL A 616 -4.96 0.41 26.35
CA VAL A 616 -5.28 0.58 27.78
C VAL A 616 -6.72 0.99 28.06
N TRP A 617 -7.45 1.45 27.02
CA TRP A 617 -8.84 1.92 27.13
C TRP A 617 -9.82 1.05 26.38
N ARG A 618 -9.37 0.00 25.70
CA ARG A 618 -10.26 -1.00 25.11
C ARG A 618 -11.08 -1.67 26.21
N GLY A 619 -12.40 -1.77 26.01
CA GLY A 619 -13.36 -2.22 27.05
C GLY A 619 -13.86 -1.10 27.98
N ASP A 620 -13.37 0.12 27.86
CA ASP A 620 -13.98 1.28 28.53
C ASP A 620 -15.28 1.69 27.80
N THR A 621 -16.37 1.87 28.53
CA THR A 621 -17.70 2.15 27.96
C THR A 621 -17.76 3.46 27.16
N ARG A 622 -17.00 4.49 27.56
CA ARG A 622 -16.92 5.77 26.81
C ARG A 622 -16.17 5.58 25.50
N PHE A 623 -15.12 4.76 25.52
CA PHE A 623 -14.31 4.46 24.32
C PHE A 623 -15.12 3.64 23.31
N GLU A 624 -15.80 2.59 23.76
CA GLU A 624 -16.68 1.79 22.91
C GLU A 624 -17.86 2.60 22.35
N ALA A 625 -18.42 3.52 23.18
CA ALA A 625 -19.46 4.41 22.71
C ALA A 625 -18.97 5.37 21.60
N LEU A 626 -17.75 5.90 21.71
CA LEU A 626 -17.16 6.74 20.67
C LEU A 626 -16.99 5.95 19.37
N TRP A 627 -16.39 4.75 19.43
CA TRP A 627 -16.22 3.89 18.26
C TRP A 627 -17.56 3.54 17.60
N LYS A 628 -18.55 3.19 18.41
CA LYS A 628 -19.90 2.91 17.91
C LYS A 628 -20.51 4.12 17.19
N ARG A 629 -20.42 5.32 17.76
CA ARG A 629 -20.89 6.56 17.12
C ARG A 629 -20.25 6.79 15.75
N MET A 630 -18.93 6.58 15.65
CA MET A 630 -18.20 6.71 14.39
C MET A 630 -18.69 5.74 13.32
N THR A 631 -18.95 4.48 13.68
CA THR A 631 -19.22 3.41 12.71
C THR A 631 -20.70 3.09 12.47
N THR A 632 -21.62 3.66 13.28
CA THR A 632 -23.07 3.43 13.12
C THR A 632 -23.87 4.67 12.73
N GLU A 633 -23.31 5.86 12.92
CA GLU A 633 -23.94 7.15 12.54
C GLU A 633 -23.34 7.70 11.23
N ALA A 634 -22.46 6.93 10.58
CA ALA A 634 -21.82 7.25 9.31
C ALA A 634 -22.71 6.92 8.10
#